data_e0e33b213c98cb133b01dfb5bab16b61
#
_entry.id   e0e33b213c98cb133b01dfb5bab16b61
#
_cell.length_a   1.000
_cell.length_b   1.000
_cell.length_c   1.000
_cell.angle_alpha   90.00
_cell.angle_beta   90.00
_cell.angle_gamma   90.00
#
_symmetry.space_group_name_H-M   'P 1'
#
loop_
_entity.id
_entity.type
_entity.pdbx_description
1 polymer ?
#
loop_
_entity_poly.entity_id
_entity_poly.type
_entity_poly.pdbx_seq_one_letter_code
_entity_poly.pdbx_strand_id
1 'polypeptide(L)'
;MNDITAIFAFLKCCLGYKGNMSRMIAGMNWHELYSFASKQALLGLCFEGIERLGKEYPEELKQNPIGRELLMTWMGKAQQIRRQNMKVNAVAGKLFSMLREDGMRCCILKGQGNALMYPNPYSRTPGDIDVWIDASRERIMEYAQKKFELGDDIRLQHLETSLDGVPVELHFFPCSMNNPIYHARLQKWFRRNADLQCSNVVKLPDGAGDIAIPTTAFNVVYQLTHLYHHFFDEGIGMRQIIDYFLVVNDFSKNVFLNNKSSKITPSLFFDKASCTRQFESELSLHSLASLFPLKEGSTSHPDPLPLREEGGNRPTRCCDLDF
;
A
#
# COMPACT_ATOMS: atom_id res chain seq x y z
N MET A 1 -10.63 26.88 0.29
CA MET A 1 -10.34 25.46 -0.04
C MET A 1 -8.91 25.37 -0.53
N ASN A 2 -8.11 24.45 0.03
CA ASN A 2 -6.73 24.26 -0.42
C ASN A 2 -6.71 23.91 -1.92
N ASP A 3 -5.78 24.54 -2.66
CA ASP A 3 -5.50 24.12 -4.03
C ASP A 3 -4.94 22.67 -3.99
N ILE A 4 -5.47 21.81 -4.82
CA ILE A 4 -5.03 20.41 -4.92
C ILE A 4 -3.53 20.31 -5.24
N THR A 5 -3.00 21.28 -6.00
CA THR A 5 -1.56 21.39 -6.31
C THR A 5 -0.73 21.61 -5.05
N ALA A 6 -1.24 22.44 -4.10
CA ALA A 6 -0.59 22.68 -2.82
C ALA A 6 -0.58 21.41 -1.95
N ILE A 7 -1.67 20.64 -1.93
CA ILE A 7 -1.75 19.35 -1.22
C ILE A 7 -0.71 18.38 -1.80
N PHE A 8 -0.63 18.21 -3.11
CA PHE A 8 0.36 17.31 -3.72
C PHE A 8 1.81 17.79 -3.51
N ALA A 9 2.06 19.10 -3.54
CA ALA A 9 3.38 19.65 -3.21
C ALA A 9 3.77 19.31 -1.76
N PHE A 10 2.83 19.46 -0.83
CA PHE A 10 3.02 19.08 0.57
C PHE A 10 3.26 17.57 0.74
N LEU A 11 2.47 16.71 0.10
CA LEU A 11 2.67 15.25 0.16
C LEU A 11 4.05 14.84 -0.38
N LYS A 12 4.54 15.48 -1.46
CA LYS A 12 5.91 15.27 -1.93
C LYS A 12 6.94 15.64 -0.86
N CYS A 13 6.75 16.77 -0.18
CA CYS A 13 7.60 17.17 0.94
C CYS A 13 7.57 16.13 2.07
N CYS A 14 6.38 15.61 2.45
CA CYS A 14 6.24 14.54 3.44
C CYS A 14 7.05 13.28 3.06
N LEU A 15 7.11 12.96 1.78
CA LEU A 15 7.87 11.83 1.24
C LEU A 15 9.38 12.13 1.04
N GLY A 16 9.86 13.31 1.43
CA GLY A 16 11.27 13.67 1.38
C GLY A 16 11.74 14.31 0.08
N TYR A 17 10.84 14.62 -0.84
CA TYR A 17 11.22 15.34 -2.05
C TYR A 17 11.47 16.81 -1.75
N LYS A 18 12.58 17.34 -2.28
CA LYS A 18 12.94 18.75 -2.13
C LYS A 18 12.16 19.63 -3.11
N GLY A 19 11.79 20.82 -2.67
CA GLY A 19 11.11 21.83 -3.48
C GLY A 19 10.97 23.13 -2.69
N ASN A 20 10.64 24.23 -3.38
CA ASN A 20 10.35 25.47 -2.67
C ASN A 20 8.91 25.39 -2.13
N MET A 21 8.78 25.38 -0.81
CA MET A 21 7.51 25.24 -0.11
C MET A 21 6.93 26.59 0.37
N SER A 22 7.66 27.70 0.26
CA SER A 22 7.24 29.02 0.82
C SER A 22 5.88 29.46 0.33
N ARG A 23 5.61 29.37 -0.99
CA ARG A 23 4.31 29.73 -1.56
C ARG A 23 3.18 28.80 -1.09
N MET A 24 3.47 27.50 -0.98
CA MET A 24 2.53 26.51 -0.50
C MET A 24 2.18 26.77 0.97
N ILE A 25 3.16 27.03 1.83
CA ILE A 25 2.96 27.32 3.25
C ILE A 25 2.09 28.58 3.41
N ALA A 26 2.40 29.65 2.69
CA ALA A 26 1.68 30.92 2.78
C ALA A 26 0.17 30.80 2.46
N GLY A 27 -0.20 29.89 1.53
CA GLY A 27 -1.60 29.67 1.12
C GLY A 27 -2.30 28.50 1.80
N MET A 28 -1.63 27.76 2.70
CA MET A 28 -2.18 26.53 3.27
C MET A 28 -3.24 26.80 4.34
N ASN A 29 -4.41 26.20 4.17
CA ASN A 29 -5.39 26.07 5.24
C ASN A 29 -5.12 24.75 6.01
N TRP A 30 -4.54 24.87 7.21
CA TRP A 30 -4.11 23.73 8.01
C TRP A 30 -5.27 22.87 8.53
N HIS A 31 -6.44 23.45 8.79
CA HIS A 31 -7.62 22.68 9.20
C HIS A 31 -8.16 21.81 8.06
N GLU A 32 -8.22 22.35 6.84
CA GLU A 32 -8.60 21.57 5.67
C GLU A 32 -7.58 20.46 5.36
N LEU A 33 -6.28 20.76 5.51
CA LEU A 33 -5.23 19.75 5.35
C LEU A 33 -5.36 18.63 6.38
N TYR A 34 -5.63 18.95 7.64
CA TYR A 34 -5.89 17.97 8.68
C TYR A 34 -7.10 17.09 8.36
N SER A 35 -8.21 17.70 7.95
CA SER A 35 -9.43 16.98 7.54
C SER A 35 -9.15 16.04 6.36
N PHE A 36 -8.43 16.52 5.34
CA PHE A 36 -7.99 15.70 4.22
C PHE A 36 -7.11 14.54 4.68
N ALA A 37 -6.08 14.82 5.47
CA ALA A 37 -5.16 13.79 5.97
C ALA A 37 -5.87 12.73 6.83
N SER A 38 -6.86 13.15 7.62
CA SER A 38 -7.70 12.24 8.41
C SER A 38 -8.50 11.29 7.53
N LYS A 39 -9.26 11.83 6.56
CA LYS A 39 -10.08 11.04 5.64
C LYS A 39 -9.28 10.11 4.73
N GLN A 40 -8.02 10.46 4.46
CA GLN A 40 -7.14 9.72 3.55
C GLN A 40 -6.12 8.81 4.28
N ALA A 41 -6.27 8.64 5.61
CA ALA A 41 -5.36 7.86 6.45
C ALA A 41 -3.88 8.31 6.35
N LEU A 42 -3.65 9.63 6.28
CA LEU A 42 -2.33 10.25 6.09
C LEU A 42 -1.87 11.09 7.29
N LEU A 43 -2.59 11.07 8.43
CA LEU A 43 -2.27 11.94 9.57
C LEU A 43 -0.83 11.81 10.04
N GLY A 44 -0.30 10.59 10.16
CA GLY A 44 1.09 10.38 10.58
C GLY A 44 2.09 10.91 9.56
N LEU A 45 1.91 10.58 8.28
CA LEU A 45 2.78 11.07 7.20
C LEU A 45 2.77 12.59 7.09
N CYS A 46 1.59 13.20 7.14
CA CYS A 46 1.47 14.66 7.07
C CYS A 46 2.07 15.35 8.31
N PHE A 47 2.00 14.74 9.49
CA PHE A 47 2.65 15.29 10.67
C PHE A 47 4.18 15.31 10.52
N GLU A 48 4.79 14.27 10.00
CA GLU A 48 6.22 14.25 9.64
C GLU A 48 6.57 15.38 8.64
N GLY A 49 5.69 15.64 7.70
CA GLY A 49 5.82 16.78 6.78
C GLY A 49 5.82 18.12 7.52
N ILE A 50 4.91 18.31 8.48
CA ILE A 50 4.85 19.52 9.32
C ILE A 50 6.14 19.70 10.13
N GLU A 51 6.65 18.64 10.77
CA GLU A 51 7.91 18.69 11.51
C GLU A 51 9.08 19.03 10.60
N ARG A 52 9.08 18.54 9.37
CA ARG A 52 10.10 18.90 8.36
C ARG A 52 10.00 20.37 7.97
N LEU A 53 8.79 20.86 7.67
CA LEU A 53 8.58 22.28 7.37
C LEU A 53 9.01 23.17 8.54
N GLY A 54 8.78 22.76 9.80
CA GLY A 54 9.24 23.47 10.99
C GLY A 54 10.76 23.61 11.07
N LYS A 55 11.50 22.65 10.52
CA LYS A 55 12.97 22.67 10.47
C LYS A 55 13.51 23.45 9.26
N GLU A 56 12.87 23.29 8.09
CA GLU A 56 13.38 23.82 6.82
C GLU A 56 12.82 25.22 6.49
N TYR A 57 11.61 25.56 6.97
CA TYR A 57 10.87 26.78 6.64
C TYR A 57 10.27 27.46 7.89
N PRO A 58 11.06 27.73 8.96
CA PRO A 58 10.51 28.25 10.22
C PRO A 58 9.92 29.66 10.08
N GLU A 59 10.48 30.52 9.22
CA GLU A 59 10.01 31.88 9.05
C GLU A 59 8.69 31.95 8.26
N GLU A 60 8.51 31.09 7.27
CA GLU A 60 7.25 30.96 6.53
C GLU A 60 6.13 30.42 7.41
N LEU A 61 6.44 29.45 8.28
CA LEU A 61 5.47 28.94 9.25
C LEU A 61 5.08 29.96 10.32
N LYS A 62 5.96 30.92 10.66
CA LYS A 62 5.58 32.05 11.52
C LYS A 62 4.58 32.99 10.87
N GLN A 63 4.63 33.12 9.54
CA GLN A 63 3.68 33.97 8.78
C GLN A 63 2.31 33.31 8.62
N ASN A 64 2.25 31.98 8.51
CA ASN A 64 1.02 31.20 8.49
C ASN A 64 1.11 30.04 9.50
N PRO A 65 0.96 30.34 10.81
CA PRO A 65 1.16 29.35 11.86
C PRO A 65 0.04 28.34 11.94
N ILE A 66 0.40 27.09 12.26
CA ILE A 66 -0.57 26.09 12.67
C ILE A 66 -1.06 26.43 14.07
N GLY A 67 -2.37 26.59 14.26
CA GLY A 67 -2.95 26.86 15.58
C GLY A 67 -2.50 25.82 16.62
N ARG A 68 -2.21 26.27 17.85
CA ARG A 68 -1.65 25.41 18.91
C ARG A 68 -2.54 24.19 19.18
N GLU A 69 -3.84 24.37 19.25
CA GLU A 69 -4.80 23.29 19.50
C GLU A 69 -4.77 22.25 18.39
N LEU A 70 -4.78 22.68 17.13
CA LEU A 70 -4.70 21.78 15.97
C LEU A 70 -3.38 21.02 15.95
N LEU A 71 -2.26 21.71 16.23
CA LEU A 71 -0.92 21.09 16.27
C LEU A 71 -0.84 20.02 17.36
N MET A 72 -1.36 20.28 18.55
CA MET A 72 -1.37 19.33 19.67
C MET A 72 -2.27 18.13 19.36
N THR A 73 -3.44 18.36 18.77
CA THR A 73 -4.35 17.29 18.32
C THR A 73 -3.67 16.40 17.28
N TRP A 74 -3.01 17.00 16.28
CA TRP A 74 -2.33 16.27 15.23
C TRP A 74 -1.15 15.44 15.77
N MET A 75 -0.34 16.06 16.64
CA MET A 75 0.75 15.37 17.33
C MET A 75 0.25 14.16 18.13
N GLY A 76 -0.86 14.31 18.87
CA GLY A 76 -1.48 13.22 19.60
C GLY A 76 -1.89 12.05 18.69
N LYS A 77 -2.51 12.35 17.53
CA LYS A 77 -2.86 11.33 16.53
C LYS A 77 -1.64 10.69 15.88
N ALA A 78 -0.61 11.43 15.55
CA ALA A 78 0.64 10.88 15.02
C ALA A 78 1.31 9.93 16.02
N GLN A 79 1.34 10.27 17.31
CA GLN A 79 1.85 9.39 18.36
C GLN A 79 0.99 8.14 18.57
N GLN A 80 -0.32 8.24 18.40
CA GLN A 80 -1.23 7.08 18.42
C GLN A 80 -0.90 6.13 17.27
N ILE A 81 -0.75 6.66 16.04
CA ILE A 81 -0.37 5.90 14.84
C ILE A 81 0.98 5.20 15.05
N ARG A 82 1.98 5.91 15.61
CA ARG A 82 3.28 5.33 15.93
C ARG A 82 3.15 4.13 16.89
N ARG A 83 2.43 4.28 18.00
CA ARG A 83 2.21 3.19 18.97
C ARG A 83 1.49 2.00 18.34
N GLN A 84 0.51 2.25 17.49
CA GLN A 84 -0.19 1.21 16.77
C GLN A 84 0.74 0.46 15.79
N ASN A 85 1.62 1.16 15.05
CA ASN A 85 2.63 0.51 14.22
C ASN A 85 3.59 -0.37 15.04
N MET A 86 4.04 0.08 16.20
CA MET A 86 4.89 -0.74 17.09
C MET A 86 4.17 -2.04 17.49
N LYS A 87 2.88 -1.96 17.85
CA LYS A 87 2.06 -3.14 18.16
C LYS A 87 1.92 -4.06 16.94
N VAL A 88 1.55 -3.52 15.78
CA VAL A 88 1.37 -4.31 14.54
C VAL A 88 2.68 -4.94 14.08
N ASN A 89 3.82 -4.25 14.21
CA ASN A 89 5.14 -4.81 13.93
C ASN A 89 5.43 -6.03 14.82
N ALA A 90 5.24 -5.90 16.13
CA ALA A 90 5.47 -6.99 17.08
C ALA A 90 4.59 -8.22 16.76
N VAL A 91 3.32 -7.98 16.43
CA VAL A 91 2.37 -9.06 16.09
C VAL A 91 2.74 -9.68 14.73
N ALA A 92 3.14 -8.88 13.72
CA ALA A 92 3.57 -9.40 12.42
C ALA A 92 4.82 -10.29 12.54
N GLY A 93 5.82 -9.87 13.31
CA GLY A 93 7.02 -10.67 13.59
C GLY A 93 6.68 -11.97 14.34
N LYS A 94 5.82 -11.91 15.37
CA LYS A 94 5.32 -13.08 16.10
C LYS A 94 4.58 -14.05 15.19
N LEU A 95 3.65 -13.54 14.37
CA LEU A 95 2.87 -14.33 13.42
C LEU A 95 3.78 -15.05 12.42
N PHE A 96 4.73 -14.32 11.85
CA PHE A 96 5.69 -14.86 10.89
C PHE A 96 6.54 -15.99 11.50
N SER A 97 7.07 -15.78 12.72
CA SER A 97 7.85 -16.81 13.44
C SER A 97 7.01 -18.05 13.73
N MET A 98 5.79 -17.85 14.27
CA MET A 98 4.86 -18.94 14.56
C MET A 98 4.52 -19.77 13.31
N LEU A 99 4.18 -19.11 12.20
CA LEU A 99 3.89 -19.81 10.94
C LEU A 99 5.10 -20.62 10.44
N ARG A 100 6.30 -20.04 10.50
CA ARG A 100 7.54 -20.74 10.08
C ARG A 100 7.89 -21.92 10.95
N GLU A 101 7.79 -21.80 12.28
CA GLU A 101 8.02 -22.88 13.24
C GLU A 101 7.07 -24.05 13.01
N ASP A 102 5.83 -23.77 12.63
CA ASP A 102 4.82 -24.77 12.29
C ASP A 102 4.93 -25.27 10.82
N GLY A 103 6.00 -24.92 10.10
CA GLY A 103 6.28 -25.38 8.74
C GLY A 103 5.35 -24.76 7.66
N MET A 104 4.77 -23.61 7.95
CA MET A 104 3.93 -22.84 7.03
C MET A 104 4.74 -21.73 6.37
N ARG A 105 5.06 -21.87 5.09
CA ARG A 105 5.75 -20.80 4.33
C ARG A 105 4.77 -19.65 4.10
N CYS A 106 5.20 -18.44 4.40
CA CYS A 106 4.31 -17.28 4.30
C CYS A 106 5.03 -15.99 3.92
N CYS A 107 4.27 -15.02 3.46
CA CYS A 107 4.73 -13.68 3.07
C CYS A 107 3.70 -12.65 3.54
N ILE A 108 4.14 -11.61 4.27
CA ILE A 108 3.29 -10.46 4.65
C ILE A 108 3.16 -9.56 3.43
N LEU A 109 1.94 -9.41 2.94
CA LEU A 109 1.68 -8.78 1.63
C LEU A 109 1.60 -7.28 1.83
N LYS A 110 1.31 -6.38 2.08
CA LYS A 110 1.14 -4.93 2.21
C LYS A 110 1.69 -4.41 3.56
N GLY A 111 0.94 -3.57 4.20
CA GLY A 111 1.05 -3.16 5.59
C GLY A 111 2.48 -2.80 5.99
N GLN A 112 3.06 -3.64 6.82
CA GLN A 112 4.35 -3.37 7.46
C GLN A 112 5.52 -3.45 6.48
N GLY A 113 5.44 -4.27 5.43
CA GLY A 113 6.42 -4.29 4.34
C GLY A 113 6.46 -2.96 3.57
N ASN A 114 5.30 -2.40 3.23
CA ASN A 114 5.21 -1.10 2.57
C ASN A 114 5.66 0.04 3.50
N ALA A 115 5.39 -0.05 4.79
CA ALA A 115 5.79 0.96 5.76
C ALA A 115 7.31 1.18 5.77
N LEU A 116 8.12 0.14 5.51
CA LEU A 116 9.58 0.25 5.42
C LEU A 116 10.07 1.15 4.28
N MET A 117 9.24 1.43 3.29
CA MET A 117 9.56 2.35 2.18
C MET A 117 9.27 3.81 2.49
N TYR A 118 8.56 4.10 3.58
CA TYR A 118 8.31 5.47 4.03
C TYR A 118 9.55 6.09 4.67
N PRO A 119 9.73 7.43 4.60
CA PRO A 119 10.84 8.10 5.29
C PRO A 119 10.90 7.79 6.79
N ASN A 120 9.73 7.65 7.41
CA ASN A 120 9.56 7.12 8.76
C ASN A 120 8.51 5.99 8.70
N PRO A 121 8.89 4.72 8.90
CA PRO A 121 7.97 3.58 8.85
C PRO A 121 6.76 3.71 9.80
N TYR A 122 6.94 4.42 10.91
CA TYR A 122 5.89 4.62 11.91
C TYR A 122 4.86 5.70 11.54
N SER A 123 5.09 6.45 10.47
CA SER A 123 4.18 7.51 10.00
C SER A 123 3.07 6.99 9.10
N ARG A 124 3.21 5.79 8.53
CA ARG A 124 2.15 5.15 7.75
C ARG A 124 1.03 4.68 8.69
N THR A 125 -0.22 5.06 8.43
CA THR A 125 -1.36 4.54 9.20
C THR A 125 -1.47 3.03 8.98
N PRO A 126 -1.31 2.19 10.04
CA PRO A 126 -1.43 0.74 9.91
C PRO A 126 -2.89 0.32 9.77
N GLY A 127 -3.11 -0.89 9.29
CA GLY A 127 -4.38 -1.60 9.26
C GLY A 127 -4.18 -3.01 9.79
N ASP A 128 -4.84 -3.95 9.16
CA ASP A 128 -4.71 -5.39 9.32
C ASP A 128 -3.35 -5.94 8.85
N ILE A 129 -3.11 -7.20 9.19
CA ILE A 129 -1.96 -7.95 8.69
C ILE A 129 -2.46 -8.94 7.65
N ASP A 130 -2.17 -8.65 6.37
CA ASP A 130 -2.41 -9.58 5.26
C ASP A 130 -1.25 -10.57 5.17
N VAL A 131 -1.47 -11.84 5.42
CA VAL A 131 -0.44 -12.87 5.27
C VAL A 131 -0.83 -13.91 4.24
N TRP A 132 -0.08 -13.98 3.16
CA TRP A 132 -0.22 -15.06 2.19
C TRP A 132 0.53 -16.28 2.66
N ILE A 133 -0.18 -17.42 2.75
CA ILE A 133 0.38 -18.69 3.14
C ILE A 133 0.47 -19.58 1.90
N ASP A 134 1.67 -20.03 1.57
CA ASP A 134 1.93 -20.93 0.44
C ASP A 134 1.64 -22.39 0.84
N ALA A 135 0.34 -22.68 0.93
CA ALA A 135 -0.19 -24.00 1.23
C ALA A 135 -1.56 -24.19 0.57
N SER A 136 -2.11 -25.40 0.61
CA SER A 136 -3.48 -25.63 0.15
C SER A 136 -4.48 -24.98 1.08
N ARG A 137 -5.66 -24.62 0.55
CA ARG A 137 -6.75 -24.01 1.33
C ARG A 137 -7.12 -24.87 2.54
N GLU A 138 -7.20 -26.18 2.35
CA GLU A 138 -7.57 -27.15 3.39
C GLU A 138 -6.55 -27.11 4.53
N ARG A 139 -5.26 -27.13 4.20
CA ARG A 139 -4.17 -27.06 5.20
C ARG A 139 -4.18 -25.74 5.97
N ILE A 140 -4.45 -24.62 5.29
CA ILE A 140 -4.56 -23.32 5.95
C ILE A 140 -5.77 -23.30 6.90
N MET A 141 -6.92 -23.84 6.45
CA MET A 141 -8.14 -23.94 7.27
C MET A 141 -7.92 -24.79 8.52
N GLU A 142 -7.34 -25.99 8.36
CA GLU A 142 -7.02 -26.87 9.50
C GLU A 142 -6.06 -26.22 10.49
N TYR A 143 -5.05 -25.51 9.98
CA TYR A 143 -4.11 -24.77 10.80
C TYR A 143 -4.80 -23.65 11.57
N ALA A 144 -5.60 -22.85 10.87
CA ALA A 144 -6.30 -21.72 11.45
C ALA A 144 -7.28 -22.16 12.56
N GLN A 145 -8.05 -23.23 12.35
CA GLN A 145 -8.94 -23.81 13.36
C GLN A 145 -8.22 -24.26 14.64
N LYS A 146 -6.95 -24.66 14.55
CA LYS A 146 -6.16 -25.10 15.68
C LYS A 146 -5.49 -23.96 16.45
N LYS A 147 -5.15 -22.87 15.78
CA LYS A 147 -4.27 -21.82 16.30
C LYS A 147 -4.96 -20.51 16.60
N PHE A 148 -6.11 -20.24 15.97
CA PHE A 148 -6.80 -18.96 16.05
C PHE A 148 -8.28 -19.15 16.43
N GLU A 149 -8.84 -18.11 17.03
CA GLU A 149 -10.28 -17.95 17.08
C GLU A 149 -10.72 -17.44 15.71
N LEU A 150 -11.51 -18.25 15.02
CA LEU A 150 -12.00 -17.90 13.69
C LEU A 150 -13.24 -17.04 13.81
N GLY A 151 -13.29 -15.95 13.03
CA GLY A 151 -14.52 -15.22 12.76
C GLY A 151 -15.47 -16.04 11.86
N ASP A 152 -16.73 -15.59 11.77
CA ASP A 152 -17.74 -16.25 10.95
C ASP A 152 -17.54 -16.02 9.44
N ASP A 153 -16.63 -15.15 9.04
CA ASP A 153 -16.47 -14.68 7.66
C ASP A 153 -15.27 -15.35 6.96
N ILE A 154 -15.57 -16.44 6.23
CA ILE A 154 -14.59 -17.12 5.37
C ILE A 154 -14.85 -16.70 3.93
N ARG A 155 -14.00 -15.83 3.40
CA ARG A 155 -14.09 -15.35 2.03
C ARG A 155 -13.39 -16.29 1.05
N LEU A 156 -13.61 -16.07 -0.25
CA LEU A 156 -12.92 -16.82 -1.30
C LEU A 156 -11.40 -16.74 -1.19
N GLN A 157 -10.90 -15.56 -0.90
CA GLN A 157 -9.47 -15.20 -0.95
C GLN A 157 -8.75 -15.39 0.39
N HIS A 158 -9.41 -15.12 1.51
CA HIS A 158 -8.83 -15.15 2.86
C HIS A 158 -9.86 -15.58 3.92
N LEU A 159 -9.36 -15.86 5.09
CA LEU A 159 -10.15 -15.96 6.31
C LEU A 159 -9.68 -14.89 7.31
N GLU A 160 -10.62 -14.31 8.02
CA GLU A 160 -10.38 -13.27 9.01
C GLU A 160 -10.17 -13.90 10.39
N THR A 161 -9.18 -13.39 11.11
CA THR A 161 -8.87 -13.77 12.50
C THR A 161 -8.19 -12.60 13.20
N SER A 162 -7.72 -12.81 14.43
CA SER A 162 -6.93 -11.83 15.16
C SER A 162 -5.79 -12.50 15.94
N LEU A 163 -4.72 -11.77 16.17
CA LEU A 163 -3.61 -12.17 17.03
C LEU A 163 -3.24 -10.99 17.94
N ASP A 164 -3.30 -11.20 19.25
CA ASP A 164 -3.02 -10.17 20.27
C ASP A 164 -3.82 -8.87 20.07
N GLY A 165 -5.07 -8.98 19.58
CA GLY A 165 -5.96 -7.87 19.28
C GLY A 165 -5.53 -7.01 18.08
N VAL A 166 -4.81 -7.61 17.11
CA VAL A 166 -4.56 -7.07 15.79
C VAL A 166 -5.30 -7.94 14.77
N PRO A 167 -6.11 -7.35 13.88
CA PRO A 167 -6.77 -8.10 12.80
C PRO A 167 -5.74 -8.74 11.87
N VAL A 168 -5.99 -9.98 11.46
CA VAL A 168 -5.14 -10.77 10.57
C VAL A 168 -6.00 -11.42 9.50
N GLU A 169 -5.61 -11.25 8.24
CA GLU A 169 -6.19 -11.97 7.10
C GLU A 169 -5.22 -13.05 6.62
N LEU A 170 -5.62 -14.32 6.76
CA LEU A 170 -4.86 -15.46 6.25
C LEU A 170 -5.27 -15.72 4.80
N HIS A 171 -4.45 -15.31 3.85
CA HIS A 171 -4.72 -15.39 2.42
C HIS A 171 -4.36 -16.76 1.85
N PHE A 172 -5.30 -17.38 1.14
CA PHE A 172 -5.09 -18.59 0.35
C PHE A 172 -4.31 -18.29 -0.95
N PHE A 173 -4.46 -17.08 -1.45
CA PHE A 173 -3.73 -16.50 -2.58
C PHE A 173 -3.71 -14.97 -2.48
N PRO A 174 -2.70 -14.28 -3.05
CA PRO A 174 -2.49 -12.85 -2.83
C PRO A 174 -3.66 -11.95 -3.22
N CYS A 175 -4.23 -12.15 -4.41
CA CYS A 175 -5.45 -11.44 -4.86
C CYS A 175 -6.16 -12.18 -5.98
N SER A 176 -7.42 -11.82 -6.22
CA SER A 176 -8.28 -12.38 -7.27
C SER A 176 -8.41 -11.45 -8.46
N MET A 177 -8.99 -11.97 -9.54
CA MET A 177 -9.49 -11.20 -10.69
C MET A 177 -10.87 -11.72 -11.09
N ASN A 178 -11.76 -10.80 -11.52
CA ASN A 178 -13.12 -11.15 -11.91
C ASN A 178 -13.17 -12.00 -13.19
N ASN A 179 -12.23 -11.82 -14.12
CA ASN A 179 -12.16 -12.65 -15.33
C ASN A 179 -11.47 -13.99 -15.02
N PRO A 180 -12.12 -15.15 -15.24
CA PRO A 180 -11.58 -16.46 -14.86
C PRO A 180 -10.25 -16.81 -15.55
N ILE A 181 -10.06 -16.41 -16.81
CA ILE A 181 -8.83 -16.70 -17.56
C ILE A 181 -7.67 -15.92 -16.98
N TYR A 182 -7.86 -14.63 -16.73
CA TYR A 182 -6.83 -13.77 -16.11
C TYR A 182 -6.57 -14.17 -14.67
N HIS A 183 -7.60 -14.55 -13.92
CA HIS A 183 -7.46 -15.11 -12.58
C HIS A 183 -6.55 -16.35 -12.60
N ALA A 184 -6.84 -17.33 -13.44
CA ALA A 184 -6.04 -18.55 -13.53
C ALA A 184 -4.56 -18.28 -13.90
N ARG A 185 -4.31 -17.35 -14.84
CA ARG A 185 -2.96 -16.91 -15.21
C ARG A 185 -2.23 -16.23 -14.04
N LEU A 186 -2.91 -15.33 -13.34
CA LEU A 186 -2.37 -14.62 -12.18
C LEU A 186 -2.03 -15.60 -11.04
N GLN A 187 -2.95 -16.54 -10.72
CA GLN A 187 -2.69 -17.58 -9.71
C GLN A 187 -1.50 -18.47 -10.08
N LYS A 188 -1.35 -18.82 -11.35
CA LYS A 188 -0.18 -19.56 -11.83
C LYS A 188 1.11 -18.77 -11.66
N TRP A 189 1.07 -17.46 -11.91
CA TRP A 189 2.21 -16.56 -11.71
C TRP A 189 2.55 -16.40 -10.22
N PHE A 190 1.58 -16.23 -9.34
CA PHE A 190 1.80 -16.18 -7.90
C PHE A 190 2.49 -17.45 -7.38
N ARG A 191 1.96 -18.63 -7.71
CA ARG A 191 2.54 -19.90 -7.28
C ARG A 191 3.98 -20.12 -7.76
N ARG A 192 4.31 -19.68 -8.98
CA ARG A 192 5.67 -19.77 -9.51
C ARG A 192 6.68 -18.90 -8.76
N ASN A 193 6.20 -17.82 -8.17
CA ASN A 193 7.03 -16.86 -7.45
C ASN A 193 6.97 -17.05 -5.92
N ALA A 194 6.20 -17.99 -5.40
CA ALA A 194 5.95 -18.15 -3.96
C ALA A 194 7.23 -18.35 -3.14
N ASP A 195 8.12 -19.24 -3.58
CA ASP A 195 9.39 -19.52 -2.90
C ASP A 195 10.21 -18.25 -2.70
N LEU A 196 10.34 -17.44 -3.74
CA LEU A 196 11.11 -16.20 -3.68
C LEU A 196 10.46 -15.19 -2.72
N GLN A 197 9.14 -15.06 -2.73
CA GLN A 197 8.45 -14.11 -1.85
C GLN A 197 8.52 -14.54 -0.38
N CYS A 198 8.29 -15.82 -0.10
CA CYS A 198 8.34 -16.38 1.26
C CYS A 198 9.77 -16.42 1.84
N SER A 199 10.80 -16.32 1.00
CA SER A 199 12.21 -16.28 1.42
C SER A 199 12.81 -14.88 1.44
N ASN A 200 12.13 -13.86 0.95
CA ASN A 200 12.59 -12.47 0.96
C ASN A 200 12.36 -11.82 2.34
N VAL A 201 13.21 -12.18 3.30
CA VAL A 201 13.08 -11.79 4.71
C VAL A 201 13.74 -10.44 4.97
N VAL A 202 13.03 -9.58 5.70
CA VAL A 202 13.49 -8.27 6.17
C VAL A 202 13.29 -8.14 7.67
N LYS A 203 14.11 -7.30 8.31
CA LYS A 203 13.97 -6.98 9.74
C LYS A 203 13.01 -5.83 9.95
N LEU A 204 12.09 -5.99 10.87
CA LEU A 204 11.25 -4.91 11.35
C LEU A 204 12.02 -3.98 12.29
N PRO A 205 11.65 -2.70 12.35
CA PRO A 205 12.27 -1.73 13.25
C PRO A 205 12.17 -2.14 14.74
N ASP A 206 13.06 -1.57 15.56
CA ASP A 206 13.10 -1.69 17.03
C ASP A 206 13.12 -3.15 17.53
N GLY A 207 13.66 -4.07 16.73
CA GLY A 207 13.76 -5.48 17.15
C GLY A 207 12.42 -6.23 17.18
N ALA A 208 11.40 -5.74 16.47
CA ALA A 208 10.08 -6.37 16.44
C ALA A 208 10.05 -7.74 15.72
N GLY A 209 11.21 -8.22 15.24
CA GLY A 209 11.35 -9.52 14.57
C GLY A 209 11.57 -9.38 13.06
N ASP A 210 11.52 -10.52 12.40
CA ASP A 210 11.68 -10.63 10.96
C ASP A 210 10.31 -10.91 10.32
N ILE A 211 10.14 -10.49 9.06
CA ILE A 211 8.99 -10.86 8.21
C ILE A 211 9.47 -11.13 6.78
N ALA A 212 8.84 -12.05 6.07
CA ALA A 212 9.00 -12.13 4.62
C ALA A 212 8.02 -11.16 3.96
N ILE A 213 8.49 -10.42 2.95
CA ILE A 213 7.71 -9.46 2.18
C ILE A 213 7.86 -9.72 0.68
N PRO A 214 6.92 -9.28 -0.16
CA PRO A 214 7.08 -9.36 -1.60
C PRO A 214 8.35 -8.64 -2.06
N THR A 215 9.09 -9.24 -3.01
CA THR A 215 10.12 -8.50 -3.74
C THR A 215 9.49 -7.31 -4.46
N THR A 216 10.25 -6.26 -4.71
CA THR A 216 9.72 -5.02 -5.32
C THR A 216 9.04 -5.30 -6.66
N ALA A 217 9.62 -6.15 -7.51
CA ALA A 217 9.05 -6.53 -8.80
C ALA A 217 7.69 -7.26 -8.65
N PHE A 218 7.58 -8.19 -7.72
CA PHE A 218 6.31 -8.87 -7.42
C PHE A 218 5.29 -7.88 -6.85
N ASN A 219 5.73 -6.99 -5.97
CA ASN A 219 4.87 -6.03 -5.29
C ASN A 219 4.24 -5.00 -6.25
N VAL A 220 4.96 -4.58 -7.30
CA VAL A 220 4.39 -3.74 -8.38
C VAL A 220 3.17 -4.39 -9.00
N VAL A 221 3.25 -5.67 -9.37
CA VAL A 221 2.15 -6.40 -10.00
C VAL A 221 1.02 -6.65 -9.02
N TYR A 222 1.38 -7.15 -7.83
CA TYR A 222 0.42 -7.49 -6.79
C TYR A 222 -0.41 -6.27 -6.37
N GLN A 223 0.25 -5.16 -6.02
CA GLN A 223 -0.47 -3.97 -5.58
C GLN A 223 -1.30 -3.31 -6.68
N LEU A 224 -0.82 -3.31 -7.93
CA LEU A 224 -1.63 -2.82 -9.05
C LEU A 224 -2.92 -3.61 -9.19
N THR A 225 -2.83 -4.95 -9.14
CA THR A 225 -4.00 -5.83 -9.23
C THR A 225 -4.95 -5.62 -8.06
N HIS A 226 -4.40 -5.45 -6.86
CA HIS A 226 -5.16 -5.18 -5.64
C HIS A 226 -5.86 -3.81 -5.69
N LEU A 227 -5.16 -2.74 -6.12
CA LEU A 227 -5.76 -1.41 -6.33
C LEU A 227 -6.86 -1.44 -7.38
N TYR A 228 -6.65 -2.17 -8.49
CA TYR A 228 -7.66 -2.34 -9.52
C TYR A 228 -8.96 -2.92 -8.95
N HIS A 229 -8.85 -3.97 -8.11
CA HIS A 229 -10.00 -4.60 -7.47
C HIS A 229 -10.73 -3.62 -6.56
N HIS A 230 -10.02 -2.98 -5.63
CA HIS A 230 -10.61 -1.99 -4.73
C HIS A 230 -11.23 -0.79 -5.45
N PHE A 231 -10.59 -0.31 -6.53
CA PHE A 231 -11.10 0.84 -7.27
C PHE A 231 -12.54 0.65 -7.78
N PHE A 232 -12.86 -0.56 -8.22
CA PHE A 232 -14.20 -0.87 -8.75
C PHE A 232 -15.20 -1.30 -7.67
N ASP A 233 -14.76 -1.84 -6.55
CA ASP A 233 -15.63 -2.43 -5.54
C ASP A 233 -15.89 -1.49 -4.35
N GLU A 234 -14.86 -0.79 -3.85
CA GLU A 234 -14.93 -0.04 -2.58
C GLU A 234 -14.41 1.40 -2.70
N GLY A 235 -13.68 1.70 -3.76
CA GLY A 235 -12.90 2.92 -3.90
C GLY A 235 -11.51 2.79 -3.28
N ILE A 236 -10.63 3.74 -3.64
CA ILE A 236 -9.24 3.77 -3.14
C ILE A 236 -8.96 5.09 -2.43
N GLY A 237 -8.25 5.00 -1.30
CA GLY A 237 -7.75 6.16 -0.56
C GLY A 237 -6.35 6.58 -0.99
N MET A 238 -5.98 7.82 -0.67
CA MET A 238 -4.67 8.37 -1.02
C MET A 238 -3.50 7.59 -0.38
N ARG A 239 -3.70 6.97 0.80
CA ARG A 239 -2.69 6.09 1.41
C ARG A 239 -2.30 4.94 0.48
N GLN A 240 -3.27 4.28 -0.15
CA GLN A 240 -3.02 3.17 -1.07
C GLN A 240 -2.29 3.64 -2.33
N ILE A 241 -2.61 4.84 -2.82
CA ILE A 241 -1.89 5.46 -3.96
C ILE A 241 -0.44 5.77 -3.58
N ILE A 242 -0.20 6.29 -2.37
CA ILE A 242 1.16 6.57 -1.88
C ILE A 242 1.95 5.26 -1.68
N ASP A 243 1.34 4.22 -1.10
CA ASP A 243 1.96 2.90 -0.99
C ASP A 243 2.43 2.40 -2.37
N TYR A 244 1.56 2.46 -3.37
CA TYR A 244 1.90 2.03 -4.73
C TYR A 244 2.97 2.92 -5.38
N PHE A 245 2.89 4.24 -5.20
CA PHE A 245 3.91 5.16 -5.66
C PHE A 245 5.30 4.82 -5.10
N LEU A 246 5.39 4.50 -3.81
CA LEU A 246 6.65 4.13 -3.16
C LEU A 246 7.18 2.79 -3.70
N VAL A 247 6.32 1.81 -3.95
CA VAL A 247 6.69 0.53 -4.56
C VAL A 247 7.26 0.74 -5.96
N VAL A 248 6.60 1.53 -6.81
CA VAL A 248 7.08 1.82 -8.17
C VAL A 248 8.40 2.61 -8.13
N ASN A 249 8.53 3.55 -7.20
CA ASN A 249 9.76 4.33 -7.03
C ASN A 249 10.94 3.45 -6.56
N ASP A 250 10.71 2.53 -5.62
CA ASP A 250 11.71 1.56 -5.17
C ASP A 250 12.10 0.61 -6.32
N PHE A 251 11.13 0.08 -7.05
CA PHE A 251 11.38 -0.74 -8.24
C PHE A 251 12.25 0.00 -9.25
N SER A 252 11.90 1.25 -9.58
CA SER A 252 12.67 2.07 -10.51
C SER A 252 14.11 2.27 -10.05
N LYS A 253 14.34 2.55 -8.76
CA LYS A 253 15.69 2.69 -8.19
C LYS A 253 16.50 1.39 -8.31
N ASN A 254 15.90 0.25 -8.02
CA ASN A 254 16.56 -1.05 -8.09
C ASN A 254 16.96 -1.41 -9.54
N VAL A 255 16.08 -1.14 -10.51
CA VAL A 255 16.40 -1.29 -11.95
C VAL A 255 17.55 -0.38 -12.36
N PHE A 256 17.56 0.90 -11.92
CA PHE A 256 18.64 1.85 -12.20
C PHE A 256 19.98 1.44 -11.58
N LEU A 257 19.98 0.92 -10.35
CA LEU A 257 21.20 0.52 -9.65
C LEU A 257 21.84 -0.70 -10.29
N ASN A 258 21.03 -1.68 -10.69
CA ASN A 258 21.51 -2.90 -11.35
C ASN A 258 22.08 -2.58 -12.74
N ASN A 259 21.59 -1.52 -13.42
CA ASN A 259 22.09 -1.08 -14.70
C ASN A 259 23.35 -0.19 -14.65
N LYS A 260 23.71 0.35 -13.48
CA LYS A 260 24.98 1.10 -13.34
C LYS A 260 26.23 0.23 -13.52
N SER A 261 26.13 -1.09 -13.42
CA SER A 261 27.21 -2.00 -13.80
C SER A 261 27.30 -2.23 -15.32
N SER A 262 26.27 -1.89 -16.10
CA SER A 262 26.29 -1.78 -17.55
C SER A 262 26.23 -0.29 -17.93
N LYS A 263 27.18 0.21 -18.71
CA LYS A 263 27.34 1.63 -19.14
C LYS A 263 26.13 2.14 -19.95
N ILE A 264 24.96 2.26 -19.32
CA ILE A 264 23.73 2.78 -19.95
C ILE A 264 23.45 4.17 -19.36
N THR A 265 23.49 5.19 -20.21
CA THR A 265 23.25 6.59 -19.83
C THR A 265 21.78 6.87 -19.56
N PRO A 266 21.43 7.82 -18.64
CA PRO A 266 20.04 8.14 -18.26
C PRO A 266 19.13 8.63 -19.40
N SER A 267 19.70 9.05 -20.53
CA SER A 267 18.94 9.51 -21.70
C SER A 267 18.16 8.39 -22.43
N LEU A 268 18.46 7.13 -22.16
CA LEU A 268 17.78 5.97 -22.79
C LEU A 268 16.51 5.53 -22.07
N PHE A 269 16.19 6.11 -20.92
CA PHE A 269 15.04 5.70 -20.10
C PHE A 269 13.68 6.26 -20.56
N PHE A 270 13.67 7.22 -21.48
CA PHE A 270 12.45 7.70 -22.12
C PHE A 270 12.17 7.03 -23.47
N ASP A 271 13.02 6.15 -23.94
CA ASP A 271 12.73 5.32 -25.11
C ASP A 271 11.85 4.12 -24.66
N LYS A 272 10.57 4.17 -25.07
CA LYS A 272 9.58 3.12 -24.82
C LYS A 272 10.10 1.70 -25.12
N ALA A 273 10.92 1.55 -26.17
CA ALA A 273 11.44 0.26 -26.60
C ALA A 273 12.54 -0.32 -25.69
N SER A 274 13.32 0.52 -25.00
CA SER A 274 14.37 0.09 -24.08
C SER A 274 13.80 -0.28 -22.71
N CYS A 275 12.88 0.53 -22.21
CA CYS A 275 12.17 0.25 -20.95
C CYS A 275 11.38 -1.07 -21.06
N THR A 276 10.72 -1.32 -22.20
CA THR A 276 9.94 -2.54 -22.43
C THR A 276 10.83 -3.79 -22.44
N ARG A 277 11.99 -3.78 -23.09
CA ARG A 277 12.89 -4.95 -23.20
C ARG A 277 13.49 -5.37 -21.86
N GLN A 278 13.76 -4.46 -20.95
CA GLN A 278 14.36 -4.75 -19.66
C GLN A 278 13.30 -5.17 -18.62
N PHE A 279 12.14 -4.57 -18.68
CA PHE A 279 10.95 -5.04 -18.01
C PHE A 279 10.61 -6.49 -18.45
N GLU A 280 10.78 -6.82 -19.73
CA GLU A 280 10.57 -8.16 -20.30
C GLU A 280 11.56 -9.21 -19.78
N SER A 281 12.81 -8.84 -19.50
CA SER A 281 13.82 -9.79 -19.02
C SER A 281 13.68 -10.13 -17.53
N GLU A 282 13.27 -9.19 -16.68
CA GLU A 282 13.18 -9.39 -15.24
C GLU A 282 11.78 -9.81 -14.76
N LEU A 283 10.71 -9.32 -15.41
CA LEU A 283 9.33 -9.69 -15.09
C LEU A 283 8.75 -10.73 -16.03
N SER A 284 9.48 -11.14 -17.09
CA SER A 284 8.86 -11.85 -18.20
C SER A 284 7.58 -11.11 -18.64
N LEU A 285 7.74 -9.88 -19.14
CA LEU A 285 6.62 -9.01 -19.59
C LEU A 285 5.74 -9.67 -20.63
N HIS A 286 6.23 -10.69 -21.35
CA HIS A 286 5.36 -11.60 -22.09
C HIS A 286 4.33 -12.26 -21.19
N SER A 287 4.65 -12.52 -19.92
CA SER A 287 3.67 -12.97 -18.91
C SER A 287 2.68 -11.87 -18.50
N LEU A 288 3.13 -10.61 -18.37
CA LEU A 288 2.24 -9.49 -18.00
C LEU A 288 1.39 -8.99 -19.16
N ALA A 289 1.97 -8.83 -20.36
CA ALA A 289 1.22 -8.49 -21.56
C ALA A 289 0.19 -9.58 -21.92
N SER A 290 0.47 -10.86 -21.59
CA SER A 290 -0.50 -11.94 -21.72
C SER A 290 -1.59 -11.93 -20.64
N LEU A 291 -1.38 -11.23 -19.52
CA LEU A 291 -2.39 -11.02 -18.48
C LEU A 291 -3.39 -9.92 -18.85
N PHE A 292 -2.93 -8.89 -19.58
CA PHE A 292 -3.71 -7.71 -19.96
C PHE A 292 -3.54 -7.39 -21.46
N PRO A 293 -4.19 -8.14 -22.37
CA PRO A 293 -4.13 -7.81 -23.79
C PRO A 293 -4.81 -6.46 -24.02
N LEU A 294 -4.03 -5.46 -24.44
CA LEU A 294 -4.57 -4.19 -24.94
C LEU A 294 -5.36 -4.52 -26.21
N LYS A 295 -6.69 -4.34 -26.17
CA LYS A 295 -7.48 -4.32 -27.39
C LYS A 295 -7.02 -3.12 -28.23
N GLU A 296 -6.46 -3.38 -29.39
CA GLU A 296 -6.31 -2.37 -30.44
C GLU A 296 -7.69 -1.77 -30.75
N GLY A 297 -7.75 -0.43 -30.75
CA GLY A 297 -8.98 0.33 -30.70
C GLY A 297 -9.96 0.04 -31.85
N SER A 298 -11.21 -0.15 -31.48
CA SER A 298 -12.34 0.28 -32.26
C SER A 298 -12.94 1.51 -31.60
N THR A 299 -12.80 2.65 -32.24
CA THR A 299 -13.51 3.89 -31.91
C THR A 299 -14.98 3.71 -32.24
N SER A 300 -15.77 3.37 -31.23
CA SER A 300 -17.19 3.61 -31.25
C SER A 300 -17.59 4.07 -29.84
N HIS A 301 -18.00 5.34 -29.75
CA HIS A 301 -18.61 5.90 -28.56
C HIS A 301 -19.86 5.11 -28.22
N PRO A 302 -20.04 4.67 -26.96
CA PRO A 302 -21.36 4.22 -26.52
C PRO A 302 -22.22 5.45 -26.22
N ASP A 303 -23.47 5.41 -26.71
CA ASP A 303 -24.51 6.37 -26.40
C ASP A 303 -24.76 6.50 -24.87
N PRO A 304 -25.16 7.66 -24.36
CA PRO A 304 -25.43 7.86 -22.94
C PRO A 304 -26.65 7.04 -22.50
N LEU A 305 -26.46 6.24 -21.44
CA LEU A 305 -27.54 5.49 -20.80
C LEU A 305 -28.61 6.45 -20.19
N PRO A 306 -29.89 6.14 -20.29
CA PRO A 306 -30.96 6.94 -19.72
C PRO A 306 -30.92 6.92 -18.18
N LEU A 307 -31.16 8.10 -17.60
CA LEU A 307 -31.33 8.29 -16.16
C LEU A 307 -32.49 7.41 -15.65
N ARG A 308 -32.19 6.55 -14.69
CA ARG A 308 -33.19 5.77 -13.96
C ARG A 308 -33.60 6.57 -12.72
N GLU A 309 -34.88 6.85 -12.62
CA GLU A 309 -35.53 7.52 -11.49
C GLU A 309 -35.40 6.69 -10.19
N GLU A 310 -35.34 7.44 -9.10
CA GLU A 310 -35.17 6.98 -7.72
C GLU A 310 -36.34 6.11 -7.24
N GLY A 311 -36.01 5.12 -6.46
CA GLY A 311 -36.98 4.39 -5.67
C GLY A 311 -36.34 3.24 -4.88
N GLY A 312 -36.05 3.42 -3.61
CA GLY A 312 -35.87 2.29 -2.71
C GLY A 312 -34.69 2.37 -1.74
N ASN A 313 -34.97 2.82 -0.55
CA ASN A 313 -34.18 2.74 0.69
C ASN A 313 -33.43 1.41 0.82
N ARG A 314 -32.10 1.47 0.91
CA ARG A 314 -31.27 0.49 1.62
C ARG A 314 -30.38 1.21 2.63
N PRO A 315 -30.26 0.73 3.86
CA PRO A 315 -29.40 1.35 4.84
C PRO A 315 -27.93 1.11 4.46
N THR A 316 -27.22 2.20 4.24
CA THR A 316 -25.75 2.24 4.22
C THR A 316 -25.24 1.88 5.62
N ARG A 317 -24.62 0.74 5.77
CA ARG A 317 -23.75 0.49 6.92
C ARG A 317 -22.50 1.34 6.75
N CYS A 318 -22.51 2.52 7.36
CA CYS A 318 -21.30 3.22 7.72
C CYS A 318 -20.56 2.33 8.74
N CYS A 319 -19.36 1.92 8.43
CA CYS A 319 -18.40 1.49 9.43
C CYS A 319 -17.94 2.74 10.18
N ASP A 320 -18.67 3.13 11.20
CA ASP A 320 -18.17 4.04 12.24
C ASP A 320 -17.12 3.26 13.04
N LEU A 321 -15.87 3.45 12.70
CA LEU A 321 -14.76 3.15 13.61
C LEU A 321 -14.53 4.40 14.45
N ASP A 322 -15.28 4.50 15.54
CA ASP A 322 -14.91 5.29 16.70
C ASP A 322 -13.64 4.72 17.33
N PHE A 323 -12.52 5.42 17.11
CA PHE A 323 -11.33 5.39 17.97
C PHE A 323 -10.57 6.73 17.86
#